data_53ccba2d7076812cc83171cabcc99d80
#
_entry.id   53ccba2d7076812cc83171cabcc99d80
#
_cell.length_a   1.000
_cell.length_b   1.000
_cell.length_c   1.000
_cell.angle_alpha   90.00
_cell.angle_beta   90.00
_cell.angle_gamma   90.00
#
_symmetry.space_group_name_H-M   'P 1'
#
loop_
_entity.id
_entity.type
_entity.pdbx_description
1 polymer ?
#
loop_
_entity_poly.entity_id
_entity_poly.type
_entity_poly.pdbx_seq_one_letter_code
_entity_poly.pdbx_strand_id
1 'polypeptide(L)'
;MTYYTAGEFAKRVGITSRTLRHYDSIGLLKPSGYTESGYRLYSEADMVRLQHILALRYLRFTLPEIQLALEKAGTTDVDQSLQKQKEAFMKEREHLDWIIRGIERLQESKSAGWEDMTELIKLISADEKVQKQFVEYWNRGGKQIKLFRECSANPETWRQFVFRQLEVQENERIFELDVNVGAMWRYNAARVPKCYIKQTALTESSIRYLRQRIEQVEWSATPEFDYEVIPAGKLNLTPDEYDVVFAGHLFIRSAEIDHVLESCRNILKQDGRFYCTAVGKDHMKELFQLVHRFEPTVHFFNMDSIEHFSYEVGAEVLERHFSDVQWHRYENHWQTDDVDTLFEAIWWTYSDVRIVLAGREEELQAFIKKEVAKNGPLHITDFAGVFSARKG
;
A
#
# COMPACT_ATOMS: atom_id res chain seq x y z
N MET A 1 12.42 -37.80 38.51
CA MET A 1 12.13 -37.20 37.17
C MET A 1 11.31 -38.21 36.41
N THR A 2 10.21 -37.76 35.79
CA THR A 2 9.36 -38.66 34.99
C THR A 2 9.92 -38.71 33.56
N TYR A 3 10.11 -39.93 33.06
CA TYR A 3 10.58 -40.18 31.70
C TYR A 3 9.48 -40.86 30.89
N TYR A 4 9.41 -40.54 29.63
CA TYR A 4 8.45 -41.05 28.64
C TYR A 4 9.20 -41.77 27.52
N THR A 5 8.69 -42.89 27.09
CA THR A 5 9.16 -43.49 25.83
C THR A 5 8.83 -42.62 24.63
N ALA A 6 9.55 -42.77 23.51
CA ALA A 6 9.30 -42.00 22.30
C ALA A 6 7.84 -42.10 21.81
N GLY A 7 7.16 -43.23 22.03
CA GLY A 7 5.74 -43.41 21.66
C GLY A 7 4.79 -42.64 22.56
N GLU A 8 4.97 -42.71 23.87
CA GLU A 8 4.16 -41.98 24.86
C GLU A 8 4.36 -40.47 24.71
N PHE A 9 5.61 -40.03 24.55
CA PHE A 9 5.97 -38.64 24.37
C PHE A 9 5.35 -38.05 23.10
N ALA A 10 5.45 -38.76 21.97
CA ALA A 10 4.86 -38.36 20.70
C ALA A 10 3.32 -38.25 20.77
N LYS A 11 2.66 -39.26 21.39
CA LYS A 11 1.21 -39.29 21.58
C LYS A 11 0.71 -38.11 22.41
N ARG A 12 1.45 -37.72 23.44
CA ARG A 12 1.09 -36.66 24.39
C ARG A 12 1.10 -35.29 23.75
N VAL A 13 1.91 -35.07 22.71
CA VAL A 13 2.09 -33.80 22.01
C VAL A 13 1.42 -33.79 20.62
N GLY A 14 0.86 -34.91 20.20
CA GLY A 14 0.15 -35.00 18.91
C GLY A 14 1.06 -35.06 17.67
N ILE A 15 2.29 -35.62 17.84
CA ILE A 15 3.22 -35.82 16.70
C ILE A 15 3.53 -37.34 16.52
N THR A 16 4.27 -37.68 15.46
CA THR A 16 4.66 -39.07 15.22
C THR A 16 6.02 -39.37 15.86
N SER A 17 6.23 -40.65 16.27
CA SER A 17 7.56 -41.10 16.70
C SER A 17 8.62 -41.01 15.62
N ARG A 18 8.21 -40.93 14.34
CA ARG A 18 9.11 -40.68 13.21
C ARG A 18 9.62 -39.23 13.23
N THR A 19 8.76 -38.26 13.56
CA THR A 19 9.13 -36.86 13.73
C THR A 19 10.14 -36.66 14.85
N LEU A 20 9.93 -37.34 16.00
CA LEU A 20 10.89 -37.32 17.12
C LEU A 20 12.26 -37.90 16.73
N ARG A 21 12.28 -39.03 16.01
CA ARG A 21 13.52 -39.60 15.50
C ARG A 21 14.24 -38.66 14.54
N HIS A 22 13.48 -37.95 13.71
CA HIS A 22 14.06 -36.95 12.81
C HIS A 22 14.65 -35.75 13.57
N TYR A 23 13.96 -35.25 14.59
CA TYR A 23 14.48 -34.16 15.42
C TYR A 23 15.74 -34.57 16.21
N ASP A 24 15.79 -35.83 16.70
CA ASP A 24 16.99 -36.38 17.31
C ASP A 24 18.15 -36.47 16.28
N SER A 25 17.90 -36.99 15.07
CA SER A 25 18.92 -37.19 14.04
C SER A 25 19.57 -35.88 13.58
N ILE A 26 18.82 -34.77 13.58
CA ILE A 26 19.34 -33.43 13.21
C ILE A 26 19.79 -32.62 14.45
N GLY A 27 19.74 -33.17 15.63
CA GLY A 27 20.17 -32.52 16.88
C GLY A 27 19.22 -31.48 17.45
N LEU A 28 18.02 -31.29 16.86
CA LEU A 28 17.04 -30.31 17.29
C LEU A 28 16.40 -30.63 18.64
N LEU A 29 16.10 -31.94 18.90
CA LEU A 29 15.59 -32.45 20.15
C LEU A 29 16.22 -33.81 20.43
N LYS A 30 17.23 -33.85 21.29
CA LYS A 30 17.87 -35.09 21.74
C LYS A 30 17.12 -35.71 22.90
N PRO A 31 17.05 -37.03 23.01
CA PRO A 31 16.48 -37.68 24.18
C PRO A 31 17.35 -37.43 25.44
N SER A 32 16.72 -37.25 26.61
CA SER A 32 17.40 -37.11 27.88
C SER A 32 18.08 -38.38 28.36
N GLY A 33 17.76 -39.54 27.80
CA GLY A 33 18.35 -40.82 28.15
C GLY A 33 17.90 -41.97 27.26
N TYR A 34 18.38 -43.18 27.61
CA TYR A 34 18.02 -44.39 26.91
C TYR A 34 17.73 -45.50 27.97
N THR A 35 16.83 -46.42 27.65
CA THR A 35 16.64 -47.63 28.45
C THR A 35 17.82 -48.57 28.31
N GLU A 36 17.94 -49.59 29.19
CA GLU A 36 18.94 -50.68 29.05
C GLU A 36 18.86 -51.38 27.68
N SER A 37 17.66 -51.43 27.10
CA SER A 37 17.40 -52.00 25.76
C SER A 37 17.58 -51.00 24.62
N GLY A 38 18.10 -49.79 24.88
CA GLY A 38 18.43 -48.78 23.86
C GLY A 38 17.25 -47.92 23.36
N TYR A 39 16.08 -47.99 23.99
CA TYR A 39 14.95 -47.12 23.63
C TYR A 39 15.15 -45.72 24.18
N ARG A 40 14.77 -44.70 23.36
CA ARG A 40 14.85 -43.27 23.70
C ARG A 40 13.89 -42.90 24.82
N LEU A 41 14.39 -42.15 25.79
CA LEU A 41 13.63 -41.61 26.91
C LEU A 41 13.68 -40.08 26.89
N TYR A 42 12.52 -39.45 27.04
CA TYR A 42 12.35 -38.01 27.06
C TYR A 42 11.83 -37.54 28.42
N SER A 43 12.32 -36.41 28.88
CA SER A 43 11.97 -35.80 30.17
C SER A 43 10.88 -34.71 30.00
N GLU A 44 10.38 -34.15 31.09
CA GLU A 44 9.50 -32.98 31.10
C GLU A 44 10.22 -31.73 30.49
N ALA A 45 11.54 -31.58 30.68
CA ALA A 45 12.31 -30.50 30.07
C ALA A 45 12.33 -30.62 28.53
N ASP A 46 12.42 -31.86 28.02
CA ASP A 46 12.32 -32.13 26.58
C ASP A 46 10.92 -31.77 26.04
N MET A 47 9.88 -31.90 26.87
CA MET A 47 8.52 -31.52 26.57
C MET A 47 8.41 -30.02 26.29
N VAL A 48 8.99 -29.19 27.17
CA VAL A 48 9.01 -27.73 27.01
C VAL A 48 9.77 -27.34 25.74
N ARG A 49 10.93 -27.96 25.51
CA ARG A 49 11.71 -27.72 24.29
C ARG A 49 10.93 -28.10 23.04
N LEU A 50 10.22 -29.22 23.05
CA LEU A 50 9.39 -29.67 21.94
C LEU A 50 8.22 -28.66 21.67
N GLN A 51 7.59 -28.17 22.74
CA GLN A 51 6.53 -27.14 22.59
C GLN A 51 7.05 -25.90 21.91
N HIS A 52 8.25 -25.41 22.25
CA HIS A 52 8.89 -24.28 21.55
C HIS A 52 9.14 -24.59 20.07
N ILE A 53 9.65 -25.81 19.76
CA ILE A 53 9.86 -26.24 18.37
C ILE A 53 8.53 -26.20 17.59
N LEU A 54 7.46 -26.75 18.16
CA LEU A 54 6.16 -26.81 17.51
C LEU A 54 5.54 -25.42 17.33
N ALA A 55 5.69 -24.53 18.31
CA ALA A 55 5.24 -23.14 18.19
C ALA A 55 5.95 -22.40 17.05
N LEU A 56 7.28 -22.52 16.96
CA LEU A 56 8.05 -21.91 15.88
C LEU A 56 7.72 -22.56 14.51
N ARG A 57 7.49 -23.88 14.47
CA ARG A 57 7.01 -24.58 13.27
C ARG A 57 5.64 -24.08 12.81
N TYR A 58 4.72 -23.87 13.75
CA TYR A 58 3.41 -23.27 13.45
C TYR A 58 3.55 -21.88 12.83
N LEU A 59 4.53 -21.12 13.28
CA LEU A 59 4.90 -19.82 12.69
C LEU A 59 5.73 -19.96 11.40
N ARG A 60 5.82 -21.16 10.80
CA ARG A 60 6.52 -21.48 9.54
C ARG A 60 8.04 -21.29 9.56
N PHE A 61 8.68 -21.27 10.74
CA PHE A 61 10.14 -21.30 10.80
C PHE A 61 10.69 -22.62 10.23
N THR A 62 11.80 -22.54 9.52
CA THR A 62 12.54 -23.71 9.06
C THR A 62 13.27 -24.39 10.22
N LEU A 63 13.60 -25.69 10.10
CA LEU A 63 14.29 -26.41 11.18
C LEU A 63 15.66 -25.80 11.53
N PRO A 64 16.49 -25.33 10.59
CA PRO A 64 17.72 -24.59 10.89
C PRO A 64 17.49 -23.29 11.68
N GLU A 65 16.47 -22.51 11.34
CA GLU A 65 16.13 -21.28 12.06
C GLU A 65 15.66 -21.56 13.49
N ILE A 66 14.86 -22.62 13.66
CA ILE A 66 14.43 -23.08 15.00
C ILE A 66 15.64 -23.52 15.83
N GLN A 67 16.56 -24.26 15.26
CA GLN A 67 17.77 -24.68 15.96
C GLN A 67 18.58 -23.48 16.42
N LEU A 68 18.81 -22.51 15.53
CA LEU A 68 19.52 -21.28 15.85
C LEU A 68 18.82 -20.46 16.95
N ALA A 69 17.48 -20.33 16.88
CA ALA A 69 16.70 -19.61 17.90
C ALA A 69 16.75 -20.29 19.28
N LEU A 70 16.79 -21.62 19.33
CA LEU A 70 16.87 -22.39 20.58
C LEU A 70 18.30 -22.47 21.16
N GLU A 71 19.33 -22.30 20.35
CA GLU A 71 20.74 -22.29 20.79
C GLU A 71 21.17 -20.92 21.31
N LYS A 72 20.66 -19.85 20.71
CA LYS A 72 20.92 -18.47 21.13
C LYS A 72 19.89 -18.03 22.16
N ALA A 73 19.98 -18.45 23.38
CA ALA A 73 19.04 -18.17 24.47
C ALA A 73 18.96 -16.68 24.92
N GLY A 74 19.05 -15.71 23.98
CA GLY A 74 18.89 -14.28 24.20
C GLY A 74 17.55 -13.80 23.63
N THR A 75 16.78 -13.02 24.39
CA THR A 75 15.48 -12.47 24.00
C THR A 75 15.53 -11.65 22.71
N THR A 76 16.62 -10.95 22.44
CA THR A 76 16.79 -10.05 21.28
C THR A 76 16.80 -10.77 19.93
N ASP A 77 17.39 -11.95 19.83
CA ASP A 77 17.48 -12.73 18.58
C ASP A 77 16.14 -13.39 18.20
N VAL A 78 15.38 -13.83 19.21
CA VAL A 78 14.04 -14.41 19.01
C VAL A 78 13.07 -13.32 18.55
N ASP A 79 13.10 -12.14 19.16
CA ASP A 79 12.26 -10.99 18.77
C ASP A 79 12.52 -10.54 17.34
N GLN A 80 13.79 -10.47 16.91
CA GLN A 80 14.15 -10.15 15.54
C GLN A 80 13.64 -11.20 14.54
N SER A 81 13.73 -12.49 14.91
CA SER A 81 13.24 -13.57 14.07
C SER A 81 11.71 -13.57 13.95
N LEU A 82 11.00 -13.33 15.05
CA LEU A 82 9.55 -13.15 15.07
C LEU A 82 9.12 -11.93 14.25
N GLN A 83 9.86 -10.84 14.34
CA GLN A 83 9.59 -9.64 13.56
C GLN A 83 9.75 -9.90 12.05
N LYS A 84 10.80 -10.61 11.63
CA LYS A 84 10.97 -11.02 10.22
C LYS A 84 9.85 -11.93 9.74
N GLN A 85 9.42 -12.88 10.58
CA GLN A 85 8.32 -13.80 10.22
C GLN A 85 6.98 -13.06 10.14
N LYS A 86 6.72 -12.12 11.06
CA LYS A 86 5.58 -11.22 11.00
C LYS A 86 5.57 -10.43 9.68
N GLU A 87 6.71 -9.88 9.28
CA GLU A 87 6.84 -9.14 8.02
C GLU A 87 6.57 -10.03 6.79
N ALA A 88 7.02 -11.30 6.83
CA ALA A 88 6.73 -12.26 5.76
C ALA A 88 5.23 -12.57 5.66
N PHE A 89 4.55 -12.80 6.79
CA PHE A 89 3.10 -13.02 6.81
C PHE A 89 2.30 -11.77 6.37
N MET A 90 2.77 -10.58 6.73
CA MET A 90 2.14 -9.34 6.28
C MET A 90 2.21 -9.19 4.76
N LYS A 91 3.37 -9.50 4.16
CA LYS A 91 3.54 -9.52 2.70
C LYS A 91 2.65 -10.58 2.03
N GLU A 92 2.56 -11.78 2.61
CA GLU A 92 1.68 -12.84 2.10
C GLU A 92 0.21 -12.40 2.16
N ARG A 93 -0.21 -11.74 3.25
CA ARG A 93 -1.55 -11.18 3.39
C ARG A 93 -1.84 -10.10 2.33
N GLU A 94 -0.91 -9.17 2.13
CA GLU A 94 -1.03 -8.13 1.10
C GLU A 94 -1.19 -8.76 -0.30
N HIS A 95 -0.42 -9.80 -0.59
CA HIS A 95 -0.52 -10.54 -1.85
C HIS A 95 -1.88 -11.26 -2.00
N LEU A 96 -2.37 -11.91 -0.93
CA LEU A 96 -3.68 -12.56 -0.94
C LEU A 96 -4.83 -11.56 -1.09
N ASP A 97 -4.77 -10.43 -0.40
CA ASP A 97 -5.74 -9.34 -0.53
C ASP A 97 -5.79 -8.79 -1.97
N TRP A 98 -4.65 -8.75 -2.62
CA TRP A 98 -4.56 -8.34 -4.02
C TRP A 98 -5.17 -9.37 -4.97
N ILE A 99 -4.90 -10.68 -4.78
CA ILE A 99 -5.53 -11.78 -5.53
C ILE A 99 -7.05 -11.74 -5.36
N ILE A 100 -7.54 -11.56 -4.15
CA ILE A 100 -8.97 -11.47 -3.84
C ILE A 100 -9.61 -10.33 -4.64
N ARG A 101 -9.01 -9.14 -4.63
CA ARG A 101 -9.51 -8.01 -5.43
C ARG A 101 -9.54 -8.31 -6.93
N GLY A 102 -8.54 -9.02 -7.44
CA GLY A 102 -8.52 -9.48 -8.83
C GLY A 102 -9.66 -10.43 -9.16
N ILE A 103 -9.93 -11.40 -8.27
CA ILE A 103 -11.05 -12.36 -8.42
C ILE A 103 -12.40 -11.63 -8.38
N GLU A 104 -12.56 -10.70 -7.45
CA GLU A 104 -13.79 -9.90 -7.31
C GLU A 104 -14.08 -9.11 -8.59
N ARG A 105 -13.06 -8.49 -9.20
CA ARG A 105 -13.19 -7.79 -10.49
C ARG A 105 -13.65 -8.72 -11.62
N LEU A 106 -13.10 -9.94 -11.70
CA LEU A 106 -13.55 -10.92 -12.68
C LEU A 106 -15.01 -11.34 -12.46
N GLN A 107 -15.45 -11.47 -11.21
CA GLN A 107 -16.83 -11.82 -10.89
C GLN A 107 -17.82 -10.70 -11.26
N GLU A 108 -17.39 -9.45 -11.22
CA GLU A 108 -18.18 -8.28 -11.63
C GLU A 108 -18.27 -8.14 -13.16
N SER A 109 -17.26 -8.60 -13.90
CA SER A 109 -17.33 -8.65 -15.36
C SER A 109 -18.27 -9.77 -15.79
N LYS A 110 -19.44 -9.41 -16.31
CA LYS A 110 -20.50 -10.37 -16.72
C LYS A 110 -20.10 -11.31 -17.88
N SER A 111 -18.86 -11.23 -18.36
CA SER A 111 -18.33 -11.97 -19.51
C SER A 111 -17.08 -12.80 -19.20
N ALA A 112 -16.77 -13.10 -17.93
CA ALA A 112 -15.54 -13.78 -17.55
C ALA A 112 -15.37 -15.16 -18.23
N GLY A 113 -14.52 -15.21 -19.26
CA GLY A 113 -14.09 -16.41 -19.97
C GLY A 113 -12.73 -16.92 -19.46
N TRP A 114 -12.27 -18.06 -19.99
CA TRP A 114 -10.93 -18.60 -19.69
C TRP A 114 -9.80 -17.69 -20.15
N GLU A 115 -10.03 -16.84 -21.15
CA GLU A 115 -9.06 -15.85 -21.64
C GLU A 115 -8.85 -14.75 -20.60
N ASP A 116 -9.91 -14.24 -20.00
CA ASP A 116 -9.87 -13.22 -18.93
C ASP A 116 -9.16 -13.78 -17.67
N MET A 117 -9.39 -15.07 -17.35
CA MET A 117 -8.71 -15.75 -16.25
C MET A 117 -7.20 -15.91 -16.53
N THR A 118 -6.81 -16.20 -17.76
CA THR A 118 -5.39 -16.30 -18.18
C THR A 118 -4.72 -14.92 -18.12
N GLU A 119 -5.43 -13.88 -18.52
CA GLU A 119 -4.97 -12.49 -18.45
C GLU A 119 -4.81 -12.05 -16.98
N LEU A 120 -5.78 -12.35 -16.11
CA LEU A 120 -5.64 -12.09 -14.68
C LEU A 120 -4.42 -12.79 -14.07
N ILE A 121 -4.16 -14.06 -14.39
CA ILE A 121 -2.98 -14.78 -13.88
C ILE A 121 -1.69 -14.11 -14.35
N LYS A 122 -1.64 -13.65 -15.60
CA LYS A 122 -0.50 -12.87 -16.13
C LYS A 122 -0.34 -11.55 -15.37
N LEU A 123 -1.44 -10.84 -15.14
CA LEU A 123 -1.47 -9.60 -14.38
C LEU A 123 -1.00 -9.81 -12.93
N ILE A 124 -1.49 -10.88 -12.26
CA ILE A 124 -1.08 -11.25 -10.89
C ILE A 124 0.43 -11.55 -10.84
N SER A 125 0.94 -12.35 -11.76
CA SER A 125 2.35 -12.76 -11.79
C SER A 125 3.30 -11.61 -12.15
N ALA A 126 2.86 -10.68 -12.99
CA ALA A 126 3.64 -9.50 -13.36
C ALA A 126 3.66 -8.46 -12.24
N ASP A 127 2.55 -8.29 -11.50
CA ASP A 127 2.45 -7.30 -10.42
C ASP A 127 3.35 -7.65 -9.23
N GLU A 128 3.59 -8.91 -8.89
CA GLU A 128 4.60 -9.30 -7.88
C GLU A 128 5.99 -8.73 -8.20
N LYS A 129 6.39 -8.80 -9.46
CA LYS A 129 7.67 -8.25 -9.93
C LYS A 129 7.66 -6.73 -9.92
N VAL A 130 6.55 -6.14 -10.33
CA VAL A 130 6.33 -4.68 -10.37
C VAL A 130 6.25 -4.09 -8.96
N GLN A 131 5.54 -4.73 -8.02
CA GLN A 131 5.49 -4.31 -6.63
C GLN A 131 6.88 -4.34 -5.97
N LYS A 132 7.69 -5.37 -6.22
CA LYS A 132 9.09 -5.40 -5.77
C LYS A 132 9.90 -4.25 -6.34
N GLN A 133 9.78 -3.97 -7.64
CA GLN A 133 10.49 -2.85 -8.28
C GLN A 133 9.98 -1.50 -7.78
N PHE A 134 8.67 -1.36 -7.52
CA PHE A 134 8.07 -0.14 -6.97
C PHE A 134 8.55 0.12 -5.54
N VAL A 135 8.56 -0.90 -4.68
CA VAL A 135 9.11 -0.82 -3.32
C VAL A 135 10.62 -0.50 -3.35
N GLU A 136 11.38 -1.08 -4.28
CA GLU A 136 12.79 -0.75 -4.47
C GLU A 136 12.99 0.67 -4.97
N TYR A 137 12.18 1.16 -5.91
CA TYR A 137 12.22 2.54 -6.40
C TYR A 137 11.95 3.54 -5.26
N TRP A 138 10.93 3.29 -4.43
CA TRP A 138 10.61 4.12 -3.28
C TRP A 138 11.65 4.00 -2.16
N ASN A 139 12.20 2.81 -1.91
CA ASN A 139 13.26 2.58 -0.93
C ASN A 139 14.61 3.22 -1.33
N ARG A 140 14.90 3.34 -2.62
CA ARG A 140 16.08 4.05 -3.13
C ARG A 140 15.98 5.58 -3.06
N GLY A 141 15.02 6.10 -2.30
CA GLY A 141 14.89 7.53 -2.00
C GLY A 141 13.82 8.25 -2.81
N GLY A 142 12.91 7.49 -3.47
CA GLY A 142 11.67 8.01 -4.07
C GLY A 142 11.89 9.34 -4.79
N LYS A 143 12.79 9.41 -5.77
CA LYS A 143 12.89 10.62 -6.58
C LYS A 143 11.51 10.81 -7.18
N GLN A 144 10.82 11.87 -6.80
CA GLN A 144 9.58 12.25 -7.47
C GLN A 144 9.82 12.17 -8.96
N ILE A 145 8.88 11.60 -9.69
CA ILE A 145 8.91 11.55 -11.15
C ILE A 145 9.33 12.95 -11.64
N LYS A 146 10.40 13.03 -12.39
CA LYS A 146 11.04 14.29 -12.79
C LYS A 146 10.05 15.23 -13.50
N LEU A 147 9.12 14.64 -14.27
CA LEU A 147 8.05 15.38 -14.93
C LEU A 147 7.29 16.28 -13.95
N PHE A 148 6.83 15.73 -12.83
CA PHE A 148 6.00 16.48 -11.86
C PHE A 148 6.78 17.49 -11.05
N ARG A 149 8.09 17.31 -10.93
CA ARG A 149 8.95 18.17 -10.15
C ARG A 149 9.56 19.33 -10.96
N GLU A 150 10.00 19.04 -12.18
CA GLU A 150 10.86 19.95 -12.95
C GLU A 150 10.19 20.52 -14.20
N CYS A 151 9.11 19.89 -14.69
CA CYS A 151 8.46 20.29 -15.92
C CYS A 151 7.09 20.97 -15.72
N SER A 152 6.74 21.25 -14.46
CA SER A 152 5.49 21.96 -14.11
C SER A 152 5.56 23.43 -14.52
N ALA A 153 4.50 23.92 -15.16
CA ALA A 153 4.35 25.33 -15.49
C ALA A 153 3.92 26.18 -14.29
N ASN A 154 3.26 25.55 -13.29
CA ASN A 154 2.85 26.25 -12.09
C ASN A 154 3.99 26.27 -11.06
N PRO A 155 4.41 27.46 -10.54
CA PRO A 155 5.40 27.54 -9.48
C PRO A 155 4.92 27.01 -8.12
N GLU A 156 3.59 27.03 -7.86
CA GLU A 156 3.00 26.37 -6.70
C GLU A 156 2.90 24.88 -7.01
N THR A 157 3.53 24.04 -6.19
CA THR A 157 3.43 22.59 -6.37
C THR A 157 2.04 22.07 -6.03
N TRP A 158 1.64 20.94 -6.63
CA TRP A 158 0.38 20.27 -6.31
C TRP A 158 0.14 20.12 -4.80
N ARG A 159 1.19 19.74 -4.04
CA ARG A 159 1.08 19.55 -2.60
C ARG A 159 0.89 20.84 -1.82
N GLN A 160 1.48 21.92 -2.27
CA GLN A 160 1.26 23.25 -1.68
C GLN A 160 -0.16 23.74 -1.97
N PHE A 161 -0.63 23.55 -3.21
CA PHE A 161 -1.99 23.86 -3.59
C PHE A 161 -3.01 23.10 -2.76
N VAL A 162 -2.91 21.76 -2.66
CA VAL A 162 -3.82 20.93 -1.84
C VAL A 162 -3.81 21.40 -0.39
N PHE A 163 -2.63 21.58 0.21
CA PHE A 163 -2.51 22.03 1.59
C PHE A 163 -3.18 23.40 1.82
N ARG A 164 -3.02 24.32 0.90
CA ARG A 164 -3.65 25.64 0.96
C ARG A 164 -5.18 25.55 0.94
N GLN A 165 -5.76 24.62 0.15
CA GLN A 165 -7.21 24.43 0.11
C GLN A 165 -7.77 23.88 1.44
N LEU A 166 -6.99 23.11 2.20
CA LEU A 166 -7.46 22.56 3.48
C LEU A 166 -7.68 23.62 4.56
N GLU A 167 -7.06 24.81 4.43
CA GLU A 167 -7.19 25.94 5.38
C GLU A 167 -6.99 25.52 6.83
N VAL A 168 -5.99 24.66 7.08
CA VAL A 168 -5.74 24.07 8.41
C VAL A 168 -5.47 25.15 9.46
N GLN A 169 -6.22 25.10 10.56
CA GLN A 169 -6.08 26.01 11.68
C GLN A 169 -5.35 25.38 12.86
N GLU A 170 -4.91 26.23 13.79
CA GLU A 170 -4.29 25.78 15.03
C GLU A 170 -5.30 25.01 15.90
N ASN A 171 -4.83 23.90 16.51
CA ASN A 171 -5.59 23.00 17.38
C ASN A 171 -6.72 22.22 16.70
N GLU A 172 -6.83 22.24 15.36
CA GLU A 172 -7.78 21.38 14.67
C GLU A 172 -7.38 19.91 14.73
N ARG A 173 -8.39 19.05 14.66
CA ARG A 173 -8.26 17.60 14.52
C ARG A 173 -8.56 17.20 13.08
N ILE A 174 -7.59 16.60 12.42
CA ILE A 174 -7.63 16.25 11.01
C ILE A 174 -7.56 14.74 10.86
N PHE A 175 -8.45 14.20 10.05
CA PHE A 175 -8.42 12.81 9.63
C PHE A 175 -8.02 12.71 8.15
N GLU A 176 -6.94 12.01 7.86
CA GLU A 176 -6.49 11.75 6.50
C GLU A 176 -6.74 10.30 6.12
N LEU A 177 -7.66 10.09 5.18
CA LEU A 177 -8.04 8.78 4.67
C LEU A 177 -7.08 8.34 3.57
N ASP A 178 -6.56 7.12 3.69
CA ASP A 178 -5.70 6.43 2.72
C ASP A 178 -4.51 7.27 2.25
N VAL A 179 -3.58 7.44 3.16
CA VAL A 179 -2.40 8.28 2.95
C VAL A 179 -1.50 7.73 1.86
N ASN A 180 -1.41 8.44 0.75
CA ASN A 180 -0.39 8.19 -0.25
C ASN A 180 0.92 8.87 0.18
N VAL A 181 1.72 8.17 1.00
CA VAL A 181 3.08 8.51 1.47
C VAL A 181 3.26 9.79 2.29
N GLY A 182 2.21 10.41 2.83
CA GLY A 182 2.28 11.58 3.72
C GLY A 182 3.01 12.80 3.16
N ALA A 183 3.14 12.86 1.85
CA ALA A 183 3.96 13.86 1.21
C ALA A 183 3.38 15.27 1.37
N MET A 184 2.07 15.41 1.46
CA MET A 184 1.41 16.71 1.61
C MET A 184 1.92 17.46 2.85
N TRP A 185 1.94 16.81 4.00
CA TRP A 185 2.37 17.43 5.26
C TRP A 185 3.85 17.77 5.26
N ARG A 186 4.70 16.82 4.85
CA ARG A 186 6.16 16.99 4.84
C ARG A 186 6.63 18.16 3.98
N TYR A 187 6.06 18.31 2.80
CA TYR A 187 6.44 19.40 1.88
C TYR A 187 5.87 20.77 2.30
N ASN A 188 4.98 20.79 3.28
CA ASN A 188 4.41 22.00 3.87
C ASN A 188 4.82 22.19 5.34
N ALA A 189 5.84 21.52 5.83
CA ALA A 189 6.24 21.48 7.23
C ALA A 189 6.41 22.85 7.88
N ALA A 190 6.88 23.86 7.11
CA ALA A 190 7.01 25.24 7.57
C ALA A 190 5.67 25.98 7.74
N ARG A 191 4.57 25.43 7.24
CA ARG A 191 3.23 26.05 7.23
C ARG A 191 2.20 25.30 8.05
N VAL A 192 2.49 24.04 8.41
CA VAL A 192 1.58 23.19 9.22
C VAL A 192 1.54 23.79 10.63
N PRO A 193 0.36 24.22 11.12
CA PRO A 193 0.25 24.73 12.48
C PRO A 193 0.29 23.59 13.50
N LYS A 194 0.29 23.92 14.78
CA LYS A 194 0.09 22.93 15.83
C LYS A 194 -1.33 22.39 15.75
N CYS A 195 -1.48 21.13 15.33
CA CYS A 195 -2.75 20.45 15.14
C CYS A 195 -2.58 18.93 15.38
N TYR A 196 -3.67 18.20 15.44
CA TYR A 196 -3.67 16.73 15.52
C TYR A 196 -4.03 16.15 14.14
N ILE A 197 -3.24 15.21 13.66
CA ILE A 197 -3.40 14.59 12.34
C ILE A 197 -3.42 13.07 12.50
N LYS A 198 -4.59 12.47 12.31
CA LYS A 198 -4.71 11.01 12.21
C LYS A 198 -4.57 10.59 10.76
N GLN A 199 -3.54 9.83 10.48
CA GLN A 199 -3.25 9.31 9.14
C GLN A 199 -3.58 7.83 9.06
N THR A 200 -4.29 7.42 8.00
CA THR A 200 -4.67 6.03 7.79
C THR A 200 -4.05 5.48 6.52
N ALA A 201 -3.79 4.17 6.51
CA ALA A 201 -3.35 3.46 5.32
C ALA A 201 -3.91 2.04 5.32
N LEU A 202 -3.89 1.39 4.15
CA LEU A 202 -4.39 0.03 3.99
C LEU A 202 -3.49 -1.04 4.61
N THR A 203 -2.20 -0.73 4.85
CA THR A 203 -1.20 -1.71 5.30
C THR A 203 -0.28 -1.16 6.38
N GLU A 204 0.21 -2.05 7.24
CA GLU A 204 1.23 -1.74 8.26
C GLU A 204 2.57 -1.28 7.65
N SER A 205 2.93 -1.80 6.48
CA SER A 205 4.14 -1.38 5.77
C SER A 205 4.05 0.07 5.32
N SER A 206 2.89 0.50 4.84
CA SER A 206 2.62 1.90 4.49
C SER A 206 2.70 2.81 5.71
N ILE A 207 2.09 2.43 6.84
CA ILE A 207 2.17 3.20 8.10
C ILE A 207 3.63 3.31 8.59
N ARG A 208 4.38 2.21 8.58
CA ARG A 208 5.79 2.21 9.00
C ARG A 208 6.64 3.15 8.14
N TYR A 209 6.48 3.09 6.83
CA TYR A 209 7.15 3.96 5.89
C TYR A 209 6.79 5.44 6.13
N LEU A 210 5.50 5.71 6.30
CA LEU A 210 4.97 7.05 6.57
C LEU A 210 5.56 7.64 7.86
N ARG A 211 5.50 6.88 8.97
CA ARG A 211 6.06 7.29 10.27
C ARG A 211 7.54 7.64 10.16
N GLN A 212 8.35 6.78 9.55
CA GLN A 212 9.77 7.02 9.34
C GLN A 212 10.06 8.32 8.58
N ARG A 213 9.19 8.67 7.62
CA ARG A 213 9.34 9.89 6.83
C ARG A 213 8.89 11.14 7.57
N ILE A 214 7.87 11.07 8.39
CA ILE A 214 7.38 12.18 9.22
C ILE A 214 8.36 12.50 10.35
N GLU A 215 8.96 11.48 10.97
CA GLU A 215 9.97 11.63 12.03
C GLU A 215 11.27 12.33 11.58
N GLN A 216 11.57 12.31 10.28
CA GLN A 216 12.74 12.98 9.70
C GLN A 216 12.51 14.45 9.34
N VAL A 217 11.33 14.99 9.60
CA VAL A 217 10.95 16.35 9.21
C VAL A 217 11.20 17.32 10.35
N GLU A 218 11.84 18.46 10.03
CA GLU A 218 11.89 19.61 10.94
C GLU A 218 10.62 20.44 10.78
N TRP A 219 9.80 20.50 11.83
CA TRP A 219 8.54 21.20 11.85
C TRP A 219 8.69 22.60 12.46
N SER A 220 8.11 23.62 11.83
CA SER A 220 8.08 24.98 12.41
C SER A 220 7.14 25.08 13.62
N ALA A 221 6.05 24.33 13.60
CA ALA A 221 5.24 24.01 14.78
C ALA A 221 5.31 22.50 14.98
N THR A 222 4.87 21.97 16.13
CA THR A 222 4.93 20.53 16.40
C THR A 222 3.54 19.92 16.28
N PRO A 223 3.09 19.51 15.07
CA PRO A 223 1.85 18.77 14.90
C PRO A 223 1.96 17.39 15.56
N GLU A 224 0.85 16.90 16.10
CA GLU A 224 0.77 15.55 16.65
C GLU A 224 0.26 14.60 15.57
N PHE A 225 1.01 13.52 15.30
CA PHE A 225 0.62 12.49 14.33
C PHE A 225 0.22 11.20 15.04
N ASP A 226 -0.95 10.68 14.65
CA ASP A 226 -1.41 9.34 14.98
C ASP A 226 -1.60 8.51 13.70
N TYR A 227 -1.49 7.18 13.81
CA TYR A 227 -1.48 6.30 12.65
C TYR A 227 -2.33 5.06 12.88
N GLU A 228 -3.16 4.73 11.90
CA GLU A 228 -4.03 3.56 11.96
C GLU A 228 -4.08 2.81 10.62
N VAL A 229 -4.05 1.48 10.68
CA VAL A 229 -4.33 0.64 9.52
C VAL A 229 -5.83 0.43 9.43
N ILE A 230 -6.45 0.99 8.41
CA ILE A 230 -7.88 0.83 8.15
C ILE A 230 -8.04 0.06 6.84
N PRO A 231 -8.58 -1.17 6.87
CA PRO A 231 -8.95 -1.89 5.66
C PRO A 231 -10.01 -1.12 4.87
N ALA A 232 -9.94 -1.17 3.55
CA ALA A 232 -10.92 -0.52 2.68
C ALA A 232 -12.36 -0.86 3.11
N GLY A 233 -13.22 0.15 3.22
CA GLY A 233 -14.62 0.00 3.58
C GLY A 233 -14.94 -0.23 5.08
N LYS A 234 -13.95 -0.22 5.99
CA LYS A 234 -14.19 -0.43 7.44
C LYS A 234 -13.81 0.79 8.28
N LEU A 235 -14.43 1.92 8.02
CA LEU A 235 -14.31 3.12 8.85
C LEU A 235 -15.22 2.99 10.09
N ASN A 236 -14.69 2.41 11.16
CA ASN A 236 -15.42 2.31 12.44
C ASN A 236 -14.81 3.31 13.43
N LEU A 237 -15.11 4.61 13.22
CA LEU A 237 -14.50 5.73 13.91
C LEU A 237 -15.53 6.45 14.81
N THR A 238 -15.02 7.20 15.79
CA THR A 238 -15.86 7.99 16.70
C THR A 238 -16.58 9.11 15.94
N PRO A 239 -17.91 9.23 16.05
CA PRO A 239 -18.64 10.34 15.43
C PRO A 239 -18.21 11.71 15.96
N ASP A 240 -18.38 12.76 15.15
CA ASP A 240 -18.20 14.18 15.51
C ASP A 240 -16.84 14.51 16.15
N GLU A 241 -15.78 13.84 15.72
CA GLU A 241 -14.45 13.97 16.32
C GLU A 241 -13.54 14.96 15.58
N TYR A 242 -13.67 15.08 14.25
CA TYR A 242 -12.72 15.80 13.42
C TYR A 242 -13.27 17.11 12.85
N ASP A 243 -12.41 18.12 12.82
CA ASP A 243 -12.70 19.41 12.18
C ASP A 243 -12.55 19.33 10.66
N VAL A 244 -11.59 18.51 10.22
CA VAL A 244 -11.27 18.31 8.79
C VAL A 244 -11.13 16.82 8.49
N VAL A 245 -11.75 16.37 7.40
CA VAL A 245 -11.50 15.05 6.79
C VAL A 245 -10.93 15.28 5.39
N PHE A 246 -9.79 14.68 5.12
CA PHE A 246 -9.12 14.76 3.83
C PHE A 246 -8.95 13.36 3.21
N ALA A 247 -9.45 13.17 1.99
CA ALA A 247 -9.28 11.97 1.17
C ALA A 247 -8.41 12.29 -0.04
N GLY A 248 -7.11 11.99 0.02
CA GLY A 248 -6.12 12.40 -0.97
C GLY A 248 -6.31 11.82 -2.37
N HIS A 249 -6.88 10.64 -2.50
CA HIS A 249 -7.27 10.01 -3.76
C HIS A 249 -8.47 9.11 -3.52
N LEU A 250 -9.65 9.61 -3.84
CA LEU A 250 -10.89 8.86 -3.66
C LEU A 250 -11.10 7.86 -4.84
N PHE A 251 -10.17 6.91 -5.02
CA PHE A 251 -10.28 5.84 -6.02
C PHE A 251 -11.10 4.67 -5.44
N ILE A 252 -12.38 4.91 -5.17
CA ILE A 252 -13.26 3.92 -4.57
C ILE A 252 -14.25 3.43 -5.63
N ARG A 253 -14.57 2.13 -5.58
CA ARG A 253 -15.61 1.53 -6.41
C ARG A 253 -16.94 2.20 -6.15
N SER A 254 -17.77 2.36 -7.19
CA SER A 254 -19.08 3.02 -7.08
C SER A 254 -19.98 2.44 -5.98
N ALA A 255 -19.93 1.13 -5.73
CA ALA A 255 -20.71 0.46 -4.68
C ALA A 255 -20.25 0.78 -3.24
N GLU A 256 -19.01 1.23 -3.06
CA GLU A 256 -18.42 1.52 -1.74
C GLU A 256 -18.32 3.03 -1.46
N ILE A 257 -18.41 3.88 -2.50
CA ILE A 257 -18.15 5.31 -2.37
C ILE A 257 -19.16 5.98 -1.42
N ASP A 258 -20.44 5.69 -1.54
CA ASP A 258 -21.48 6.26 -0.70
C ASP A 258 -21.28 5.88 0.78
N HIS A 259 -20.89 4.63 1.05
CA HIS A 259 -20.59 4.17 2.41
C HIS A 259 -19.37 4.87 3.02
N VAL A 260 -18.32 5.07 2.23
CA VAL A 260 -17.11 5.78 2.70
C VAL A 260 -17.39 7.26 2.92
N LEU A 261 -18.13 7.91 2.02
CA LEU A 261 -18.51 9.32 2.17
C LEU A 261 -19.42 9.54 3.38
N GLU A 262 -20.39 8.63 3.60
CA GLU A 262 -21.21 8.64 4.82
C GLU A 262 -20.37 8.47 6.09
N SER A 263 -19.41 7.55 6.08
CA SER A 263 -18.49 7.36 7.21
C SER A 263 -17.63 8.60 7.44
N CYS A 264 -17.10 9.22 6.40
CA CYS A 264 -16.36 10.48 6.49
C CYS A 264 -17.24 11.63 7.05
N ARG A 265 -18.49 11.70 6.60
CA ARG A 265 -19.46 12.68 7.13
C ARG A 265 -19.75 12.46 8.61
N ASN A 266 -19.91 11.21 9.05
CA ASN A 266 -20.24 10.87 10.43
C ASN A 266 -19.14 11.28 11.41
N ILE A 267 -17.86 11.15 11.05
CA ILE A 267 -16.73 11.51 11.91
C ILE A 267 -16.43 13.01 11.96
N LEU A 268 -16.95 13.80 11.01
CA LEU A 268 -16.84 15.25 11.02
C LEU A 268 -17.71 15.86 12.11
N LYS A 269 -17.21 16.90 12.77
CA LYS A 269 -17.99 17.80 13.62
C LYS A 269 -19.07 18.52 12.81
N GLN A 270 -20.05 19.15 13.49
CA GLN A 270 -21.21 19.80 12.85
C GLN A 270 -20.80 20.81 11.76
N ASP A 271 -19.79 21.63 11.99
CA ASP A 271 -19.26 22.60 11.01
C ASP A 271 -18.01 22.10 10.30
N GLY A 272 -17.77 20.78 10.33
CA GLY A 272 -16.57 20.15 9.79
C GLY A 272 -16.48 20.23 8.27
N ARG A 273 -15.24 20.23 7.78
CA ARG A 273 -14.90 20.39 6.37
C ARG A 273 -14.40 19.07 5.80
N PHE A 274 -14.94 18.71 4.66
CA PHE A 274 -14.49 17.57 3.88
C PHE A 274 -13.72 18.06 2.63
N TYR A 275 -12.59 17.40 2.36
CA TYR A 275 -11.82 17.66 1.16
C TYR A 275 -11.41 16.34 0.50
N CYS A 276 -11.48 16.31 -0.83
CA CYS A 276 -10.90 15.18 -1.58
C CYS A 276 -10.28 15.68 -2.90
N THR A 277 -9.28 14.95 -3.37
CA THR A 277 -8.69 15.24 -4.67
C THR A 277 -9.37 14.43 -5.77
N ALA A 278 -9.48 15.02 -6.93
CA ALA A 278 -9.95 14.35 -8.14
C ALA A 278 -9.18 14.83 -9.37
N VAL A 279 -9.30 14.06 -10.43
CA VAL A 279 -8.82 14.44 -11.77
C VAL A 279 -10.00 14.43 -12.74
N GLY A 280 -9.88 15.16 -13.86
CA GLY A 280 -10.84 15.10 -14.95
C GLY A 280 -10.43 14.05 -16.00
N LYS A 281 -11.34 13.72 -16.90
CA LYS A 281 -11.14 12.74 -17.99
C LYS A 281 -9.97 13.08 -18.93
N ASP A 282 -9.62 14.35 -19.02
CA ASP A 282 -8.52 14.83 -19.86
C ASP A 282 -7.15 14.86 -19.14
N HIS A 283 -7.08 14.43 -17.88
CA HIS A 283 -5.83 14.44 -17.12
C HIS A 283 -4.81 13.49 -17.76
N MET A 284 -3.65 14.04 -18.15
CA MET A 284 -2.54 13.29 -18.80
C MET A 284 -2.92 12.56 -20.10
N LYS A 285 -3.97 12.98 -20.79
CA LYS A 285 -4.45 12.30 -22.01
C LYS A 285 -3.38 12.12 -23.08
N GLU A 286 -2.42 13.03 -23.17
CA GLU A 286 -1.35 12.98 -24.17
C GLU A 286 -0.37 11.83 -23.90
N LEU A 287 -0.12 11.49 -22.62
CA LEU A 287 0.67 10.30 -22.25
C LEU A 287 -0.09 9.01 -22.60
N PHE A 288 -1.40 8.94 -22.33
CA PHE A 288 -2.23 7.81 -22.74
C PHE A 288 -2.21 7.62 -24.26
N GLN A 289 -2.40 8.70 -25.01
CA GLN A 289 -2.36 8.66 -26.47
C GLN A 289 -0.99 8.23 -26.99
N LEU A 290 0.10 8.67 -26.36
CA LEU A 290 1.45 8.27 -26.73
C LEU A 290 1.65 6.76 -26.55
N VAL A 291 1.23 6.21 -25.41
CA VAL A 291 1.30 4.78 -25.11
C VAL A 291 0.42 3.98 -26.05
N HIS A 292 -0.83 4.37 -26.28
CA HIS A 292 -1.75 3.68 -27.19
C HIS A 292 -1.28 3.67 -28.66
N ARG A 293 -0.51 4.66 -29.11
CA ARG A 293 0.12 4.61 -30.43
C ARG A 293 1.24 3.59 -30.54
N PHE A 294 1.91 3.28 -29.40
CA PHE A 294 2.94 2.26 -29.32
C PHE A 294 2.35 0.88 -29.14
N GLU A 295 1.39 0.73 -28.19
CA GLU A 295 0.75 -0.52 -27.84
C GLU A 295 -0.74 -0.29 -27.54
N PRO A 296 -1.63 -0.52 -28.53
CA PRO A 296 -3.06 -0.29 -28.36
C PRO A 296 -3.76 -1.18 -27.34
N THR A 297 -3.14 -2.30 -26.93
CA THR A 297 -3.71 -3.26 -26.00
C THR A 297 -3.52 -2.88 -24.53
N VAL A 298 -2.78 -1.80 -24.24
CA VAL A 298 -2.65 -1.30 -22.88
C VAL A 298 -3.98 -0.69 -22.42
N HIS A 299 -4.61 -1.31 -21.43
CA HIS A 299 -5.73 -0.75 -20.70
C HIS A 299 -5.25 -0.05 -19.44
N PHE A 300 -5.69 1.18 -19.23
CA PHE A 300 -5.33 1.94 -18.05
C PHE A 300 -6.43 1.77 -17.00
N PHE A 301 -6.26 0.84 -16.07
CA PHE A 301 -7.24 0.54 -15.01
C PHE A 301 -7.63 1.75 -14.15
N ASN A 302 -6.74 2.75 -14.04
CA ASN A 302 -7.08 4.00 -13.37
C ASN A 302 -8.19 4.81 -14.10
N MET A 303 -8.46 4.52 -15.37
CA MET A 303 -9.53 5.19 -16.12
C MET A 303 -10.91 4.74 -15.65
N ASP A 304 -11.07 3.48 -15.22
CA ASP A 304 -12.33 2.97 -14.68
C ASP A 304 -12.71 3.73 -13.38
N SER A 305 -11.71 4.08 -12.57
CA SER A 305 -11.92 4.87 -11.35
C SER A 305 -12.37 6.30 -11.64
N ILE A 306 -11.92 6.90 -12.76
CA ILE A 306 -12.31 8.25 -13.21
C ILE A 306 -13.79 8.27 -13.61
N GLU A 307 -14.34 7.18 -14.13
CA GLU A 307 -15.77 7.07 -14.45
C GLU A 307 -16.65 7.12 -13.19
N HIS A 308 -16.15 6.63 -12.06
CA HIS A 308 -16.90 6.58 -10.81
C HIS A 308 -16.74 7.85 -9.97
N PHE A 309 -15.53 8.44 -9.97
CA PHE A 309 -15.26 9.68 -9.25
C PHE A 309 -14.21 10.53 -9.99
N SER A 310 -14.65 11.63 -10.55
CA SER A 310 -13.83 12.59 -11.31
C SER A 310 -14.38 14.01 -11.14
N TYR A 311 -13.74 14.99 -11.77
CA TYR A 311 -14.27 16.34 -11.86
C TYR A 311 -15.72 16.35 -12.41
N GLU A 312 -15.98 15.52 -13.43
CA GLU A 312 -17.24 15.54 -14.19
C GLU A 312 -18.44 15.01 -13.38
N VAL A 313 -18.21 14.10 -12.45
CA VAL A 313 -19.28 13.44 -11.68
C VAL A 313 -19.16 13.65 -10.16
N GLY A 314 -18.01 14.11 -9.69
CA GLY A 314 -17.69 14.19 -8.26
C GLY A 314 -18.59 15.13 -7.47
N ALA A 315 -19.00 16.25 -8.05
CA ALA A 315 -19.93 17.17 -7.37
C ALA A 315 -21.26 16.49 -7.06
N GLU A 316 -21.88 15.83 -8.05
CA GLU A 316 -23.15 15.10 -7.88
C GLU A 316 -23.05 14.00 -6.82
N VAL A 317 -21.92 13.27 -6.81
CA VAL A 317 -21.66 12.21 -5.80
C VAL A 317 -21.54 12.82 -4.41
N LEU A 318 -20.80 13.92 -4.26
CA LEU A 318 -20.59 14.57 -2.96
C LEU A 318 -21.85 15.23 -2.41
N GLU A 319 -22.68 15.84 -3.25
CA GLU A 319 -23.92 16.53 -2.87
C GLU A 319 -24.96 15.59 -2.23
N ARG A 320 -24.81 14.27 -2.40
CA ARG A 320 -25.66 13.28 -1.71
C ARG A 320 -25.37 13.21 -0.20
N HIS A 321 -24.15 13.60 0.20
CA HIS A 321 -23.67 13.42 1.57
C HIS A 321 -23.29 14.74 2.25
N PHE A 322 -22.93 15.76 1.49
CA PHE A 322 -22.38 17.02 1.98
C PHE A 322 -23.13 18.22 1.40
N SER A 323 -22.96 19.37 2.02
CA SER A 323 -23.41 20.66 1.54
C SER A 323 -22.23 21.50 1.05
N ASP A 324 -22.51 22.60 0.36
CA ASP A 324 -21.52 23.61 -0.10
C ASP A 324 -20.34 22.96 -0.88
N VAL A 325 -20.66 22.10 -1.82
CA VAL A 325 -19.66 21.41 -2.63
C VAL A 325 -19.06 22.38 -3.65
N GLN A 326 -17.75 22.57 -3.61
CA GLN A 326 -17.02 23.45 -4.51
C GLN A 326 -15.81 22.72 -5.11
N TRP A 327 -15.49 23.08 -6.37
CA TRP A 327 -14.30 22.59 -7.06
C TRP A 327 -13.24 23.69 -7.16
N HIS A 328 -12.02 23.34 -6.71
CA HIS A 328 -10.83 24.18 -6.82
C HIS A 328 -9.85 23.54 -7.78
N ARG A 329 -9.75 24.11 -8.99
CA ARG A 329 -8.86 23.58 -10.02
C ARG A 329 -7.42 23.99 -9.75
N TYR A 330 -6.50 23.03 -9.93
CA TYR A 330 -5.06 23.29 -10.00
C TYR A 330 -4.68 23.62 -11.44
N GLU A 331 -4.42 24.90 -11.71
CA GLU A 331 -4.08 25.37 -13.04
C GLU A 331 -2.61 25.05 -13.36
N ASN A 332 -2.39 23.95 -14.07
CA ASN A 332 -1.06 23.48 -14.42
C ASN A 332 -1.06 22.72 -15.76
N HIS A 333 0.11 22.59 -16.33
CA HIS A 333 0.46 21.65 -17.39
C HIS A 333 1.95 21.31 -17.28
N TRP A 334 2.35 20.22 -17.92
CA TRP A 334 3.76 19.86 -18.04
C TRP A 334 4.18 19.94 -19.50
N GLN A 335 5.45 20.28 -19.71
CA GLN A 335 6.04 20.31 -21.04
C GLN A 335 7.46 19.78 -20.98
N THR A 336 7.79 18.81 -21.84
CA THR A 336 9.15 18.29 -21.95
C THR A 336 9.38 17.60 -23.30
N ASP A 337 10.64 17.63 -23.76
CA ASP A 337 11.18 16.85 -24.89
C ASP A 337 12.21 15.82 -24.41
N ASP A 338 12.46 15.76 -23.10
CA ASP A 338 13.38 14.80 -22.49
C ASP A 338 12.77 13.40 -22.48
N VAL A 339 13.33 12.51 -23.30
CA VAL A 339 12.86 11.14 -23.50
C VAL A 339 12.84 10.34 -22.19
N ASP A 340 13.87 10.49 -21.37
CA ASP A 340 13.98 9.77 -20.10
C ASP A 340 12.92 10.23 -19.09
N THR A 341 12.62 11.53 -19.06
CA THR A 341 11.54 12.11 -18.24
C THR A 341 10.16 11.59 -18.68
N LEU A 342 9.90 11.52 -19.98
CA LEU A 342 8.65 10.98 -20.52
C LEU A 342 8.53 9.48 -20.25
N PHE A 343 9.59 8.72 -20.47
CA PHE A 343 9.63 7.30 -20.16
C PHE A 343 9.40 7.05 -18.66
N GLU A 344 10.10 7.77 -17.78
CA GLU A 344 9.93 7.68 -16.33
C GLU A 344 8.48 7.98 -15.93
N ALA A 345 7.88 9.03 -16.47
CA ALA A 345 6.51 9.41 -16.20
C ALA A 345 5.51 8.32 -16.60
N ILE A 346 5.64 7.78 -17.82
CA ILE A 346 4.80 6.68 -18.31
C ILE A 346 5.02 5.42 -17.46
N TRP A 347 6.27 5.03 -17.26
CA TRP A 347 6.65 3.76 -16.63
C TRP A 347 6.27 3.69 -15.16
N TRP A 348 6.38 4.79 -14.42
CA TRP A 348 6.13 4.80 -12.99
C TRP A 348 4.73 5.26 -12.58
N THR A 349 4.03 5.99 -13.45
CA THR A 349 2.64 6.41 -13.17
C THR A 349 1.65 5.27 -13.41
N TYR A 350 1.91 4.41 -14.40
CA TYR A 350 0.94 3.41 -14.84
C TYR A 350 1.46 1.98 -14.64
N SER A 351 0.87 1.25 -13.70
CA SER A 351 1.20 -0.16 -13.45
C SER A 351 0.97 -1.04 -14.67
N ASP A 352 -0.11 -0.78 -15.40
CA ASP A 352 -0.53 -1.55 -16.57
C ASP A 352 0.50 -1.50 -17.71
N VAL A 353 1.12 -0.34 -17.92
CA VAL A 353 2.23 -0.18 -18.86
C VAL A 353 3.38 -1.12 -18.51
N ARG A 354 3.79 -1.18 -17.25
CA ARG A 354 4.89 -2.05 -16.80
C ARG A 354 4.56 -3.52 -16.96
N ILE A 355 3.29 -3.89 -16.79
CA ILE A 355 2.82 -5.27 -16.94
C ILE A 355 2.86 -5.69 -18.41
N VAL A 356 2.23 -4.89 -19.27
CA VAL A 356 2.08 -5.22 -20.70
C VAL A 356 3.40 -5.09 -21.48
N LEU A 357 4.22 -4.10 -21.09
CA LEU A 357 5.47 -3.80 -21.81
C LEU A 357 6.74 -4.31 -21.13
N ALA A 358 6.61 -5.21 -20.14
CA ALA A 358 7.77 -5.81 -19.48
C ALA A 358 8.73 -6.46 -20.49
N GLY A 359 10.00 -6.02 -20.49
CA GLY A 359 11.03 -6.47 -21.44
C GLY A 359 11.03 -5.73 -22.79
N ARG A 360 10.18 -4.71 -22.96
CA ARG A 360 10.11 -3.85 -24.15
C ARG A 360 10.43 -2.38 -23.81
N GLU A 361 11.15 -2.16 -22.73
CA GLU A 361 11.49 -0.82 -22.21
C GLU A 361 12.29 -0.01 -23.24
N GLU A 362 13.30 -0.63 -23.86
CA GLU A 362 14.13 0.01 -24.88
C GLU A 362 13.33 0.35 -26.15
N GLU A 363 12.37 -0.50 -26.54
CA GLU A 363 11.48 -0.23 -27.68
C GLU A 363 10.60 0.98 -27.41
N LEU A 364 10.03 1.07 -26.20
CA LEU A 364 9.21 2.22 -25.80
C LEU A 364 10.04 3.50 -25.77
N GLN A 365 11.26 3.48 -25.20
CA GLN A 365 12.14 4.64 -25.21
C GLN A 365 12.52 5.08 -26.64
N ALA A 366 12.84 4.13 -27.53
CA ALA A 366 13.13 4.42 -28.94
C ALA A 366 11.92 5.04 -29.66
N PHE A 367 10.72 4.54 -29.36
CA PHE A 367 9.47 5.10 -29.89
C PHE A 367 9.25 6.54 -29.40
N ILE A 368 9.35 6.79 -28.08
CA ILE A 368 9.22 8.15 -27.51
C ILE A 368 10.23 9.10 -28.15
N LYS A 369 11.48 8.68 -28.31
CA LYS A 369 12.53 9.47 -28.98
C LYS A 369 12.15 9.87 -30.40
N LYS A 370 11.57 8.94 -31.17
CA LYS A 370 11.12 9.17 -32.52
C LYS A 370 9.95 10.17 -32.57
N GLU A 371 9.00 10.02 -31.65
CA GLU A 371 7.84 10.91 -31.53
C GLU A 371 8.25 12.36 -31.18
N VAL A 372 9.12 12.51 -30.20
CA VAL A 372 9.68 13.81 -29.79
C VAL A 372 10.49 14.46 -30.92
N ALA A 373 11.34 13.69 -31.61
CA ALA A 373 12.11 14.21 -32.75
C ALA A 373 11.22 14.70 -33.90
N LYS A 374 10.05 14.07 -34.09
CA LYS A 374 9.10 14.42 -35.15
C LYS A 374 8.19 15.60 -34.81
N ASN A 375 7.70 15.61 -33.55
CA ASN A 375 6.58 16.49 -33.15
C ASN A 375 7.02 17.60 -32.19
N GLY A 376 8.27 17.59 -31.71
CA GLY A 376 8.77 18.53 -30.69
C GLY A 376 8.36 18.13 -29.25
N PRO A 377 8.47 19.04 -28.30
CA PRO A 377 8.11 18.83 -26.91
C PRO A 377 6.66 18.36 -26.74
N LEU A 378 6.44 17.38 -25.86
CA LEU A 378 5.11 16.95 -25.50
C LEU A 378 4.52 17.89 -24.45
N HIS A 379 3.35 18.44 -24.77
CA HIS A 379 2.53 19.17 -23.84
C HIS A 379 1.56 18.19 -23.18
N ILE A 380 1.53 18.16 -21.85
CA ILE A 380 0.75 17.21 -21.07
C ILE A 380 -0.25 17.98 -20.21
N THR A 381 -1.52 17.68 -20.38
CA THR A 381 -2.62 18.31 -19.64
C THR A 381 -2.61 17.87 -18.18
N ASP A 382 -2.58 18.82 -17.25
CA ASP A 382 -2.86 18.57 -15.84
C ASP A 382 -4.30 19.02 -15.53
N PHE A 383 -5.20 18.08 -15.43
CA PHE A 383 -6.58 18.36 -15.04
C PHE A 383 -6.86 17.75 -13.68
N ALA A 384 -6.28 18.36 -12.65
CA ALA A 384 -6.43 17.94 -11.26
C ALA A 384 -7.00 19.08 -10.41
N GLY A 385 -7.56 18.76 -9.26
CA GLY A 385 -8.08 19.72 -8.31
C GLY A 385 -8.56 19.09 -7.01
N VAL A 386 -9.17 19.92 -6.19
CA VAL A 386 -9.71 19.58 -4.89
C VAL A 386 -11.19 19.91 -4.84
N PHE A 387 -12.02 18.97 -4.44
CA PHE A 387 -13.36 19.27 -3.96
C PHE A 387 -13.29 19.66 -2.49
N SER A 388 -13.95 20.73 -2.11
CA SER A 388 -14.27 21.08 -0.74
C SER A 388 -15.77 20.97 -0.50
N ALA A 389 -16.17 20.54 0.69
CA ALA A 389 -17.56 20.42 1.10
C ALA A 389 -17.70 20.57 2.61
N ARG A 390 -18.94 20.73 3.11
CA ARG A 390 -19.24 20.86 4.54
C ARG A 390 -20.20 19.76 4.98
N LYS A 391 -20.07 19.37 6.25
CA LYS A 391 -21.10 18.55 6.88
C LYS A 391 -22.36 19.40 7.01
N GLY A 392 -23.42 19.05 6.28
CA GLY A 392 -24.71 19.72 6.30
C GLY A 392 -25.54 19.34 7.53
#